data_80b552007de545f3281398ce221b7b24
#
_entry.id   80b552007de545f3281398ce221b7b24
#
_cell.length_a   1.000
_cell.length_b   1.000
_cell.length_c   1.000
_cell.angle_alpha   90.00
_cell.angle_beta   90.00
_cell.angle_gamma   90.00
#
_symmetry.space_group_name_H-M   'P 1'
#
loop_
_entity.id
_entity.type
_entity.pdbx_description
1 polymer ?
#
loop_
_entity_poly.entity_id
_entity_poly.type
_entity_poly.pdbx_seq_one_letter_code
_entity_poly.pdbx_strand_id
1 'polypeptide(L)'
;IVTGDWSSDVCSSDLWTWSNTLQYQNNFNDLHDVTILVGSEAYHNQYEEINALTQGYYSFDPDYVNLSTGSGTQTNSGFYTEDALFSVFGRLDYTYKERYLLGATLRRDATSRFTNPRHGWFPAVSAGWRISEEAFMEEVSWVDELKLRGGYGVMGNQNNVDPANAFTTYGASRVSSYYDINGSNNSIVEGFLRSRIGNPNASWEKNINANVGIDVNLFKSKLQISADYYRKDVVDLLYNPELTGTAGVSTAPYVNIAEMKNSGLDLSATAYFDFTSDLKMNTTLTLTTFENEIVNIADGVSYFDQEARRFNGSSIVRNAVGHSVGQFHGYNIVGFWNSQDEVDAANQEAQNALNDLEAEYQSDIGVGRFRYKDINGDGVITSDDRTFLG
;
A
#
# COMPACT_ATOMS: atom_id res chain seq x y z
N ILE A 1 18.53 44.06 2.00
CA ILE A 1 17.43 43.46 1.26
C ILE A 1 17.17 42.12 1.92
N VAL A 2 16.05 42.02 2.58
CA VAL A 2 15.64 40.78 3.24
C VAL A 2 14.82 40.00 2.22
N THR A 3 15.26 38.80 1.87
CA THR A 3 14.54 37.93 0.94
C THR A 3 13.66 37.00 1.74
N GLY A 4 12.38 37.26 1.73
CA GLY A 4 11.35 36.35 2.23
C GLY A 4 10.36 36.05 1.13
N ASP A 5 9.88 34.83 1.08
CA ASP A 5 8.86 34.35 0.16
C ASP A 5 7.55 34.18 0.92
N TRP A 6 6.46 34.62 0.35
CA TRP A 6 5.14 34.41 0.88
C TRP A 6 4.26 33.73 -0.17
N SER A 7 3.62 32.62 0.22
CA SER A 7 2.68 31.89 -0.61
C SER A 7 1.31 31.93 0.04
N SER A 8 0.26 32.00 -0.78
CA SER A 8 -1.12 31.82 -0.36
C SER A 8 -1.74 30.77 -1.26
N ASP A 9 -2.28 29.75 -0.65
CA ASP A 9 -2.98 28.66 -1.31
C ASP A 9 -4.47 28.81 -1.03
N VAL A 10 -5.28 28.77 -2.08
CA VAL A 10 -6.73 28.69 -1.98
C VAL A 10 -7.15 27.34 -2.53
N CYS A 11 -7.66 26.50 -1.65
CA CYS A 11 -8.17 25.19 -2.01
C CYS A 11 -9.68 25.19 -1.90
N SER A 12 -10.38 24.74 -2.93
CA SER A 12 -11.81 24.48 -2.92
C SER A 12 -12.05 23.00 -3.18
N SER A 13 -12.83 22.38 -2.33
CA SER A 13 -13.24 20.98 -2.50
C SER A 13 -14.75 20.90 -2.44
N ASP A 14 -15.36 20.35 -3.48
CA ASP A 14 -16.79 20.08 -3.54
C ASP A 14 -16.98 18.56 -3.64
N LEU A 15 -17.46 17.98 -2.56
CA LEU A 15 -17.69 16.56 -2.41
C LEU A 15 -19.17 16.31 -2.11
N TRP A 16 -19.82 15.48 -2.90
CA TRP A 16 -21.14 14.99 -2.56
C TRP A 16 -21.27 13.48 -2.76
N THR A 17 -22.09 12.88 -1.93
CA THR A 17 -22.47 11.47 -2.02
C THR A 17 -23.98 11.37 -1.94
N TRP A 18 -24.57 10.65 -2.87
CA TRP A 18 -25.98 10.38 -2.89
C TRP A 18 -26.23 8.87 -2.87
N SER A 19 -26.84 8.38 -1.80
CA SER A 19 -27.10 6.96 -1.57
C SER A 19 -28.60 6.69 -1.44
N ASN A 20 -29.07 5.63 -2.09
CA ASN A 20 -30.42 5.13 -1.95
C ASN A 20 -30.36 3.65 -1.62
N THR A 21 -31.12 3.22 -0.64
CA THR A 21 -31.25 1.83 -0.25
C THR A 21 -32.70 1.44 -0.04
N LEU A 22 -33.01 0.21 -0.42
CA LEU A 22 -34.27 -0.43 -0.11
C LEU A 22 -33.98 -1.74 0.62
N GLN A 23 -34.54 -1.91 1.80
CA GLN A 23 -34.39 -3.12 2.61
C GLN A 23 -35.74 -3.80 2.79
N TYR A 24 -35.73 -5.11 2.61
CA TYR A 24 -36.82 -6.01 2.98
C TYR A 24 -36.32 -6.98 4.03
N GLN A 25 -37.06 -7.13 5.12
CA GLN A 25 -36.74 -8.09 6.17
C GLN A 25 -38.01 -8.82 6.56
N ASN A 26 -37.92 -10.13 6.68
CA ASN A 26 -39.02 -10.96 7.14
C ASN A 26 -38.51 -12.25 7.82
N ASN A 27 -39.30 -12.73 8.79
CA ASN A 27 -39.10 -14.04 9.40
C ASN A 27 -40.26 -14.92 8.95
N PHE A 28 -39.94 -16.07 8.36
CA PHE A 28 -40.92 -17.03 7.92
C PHE A 28 -40.93 -18.23 8.88
N ASN A 29 -42.10 -18.53 9.45
CA ASN A 29 -42.35 -19.66 10.37
C ASN A 29 -41.41 -19.71 11.58
N ASP A 30 -40.90 -18.57 12.04
CA ASP A 30 -39.92 -18.47 13.15
C ASP A 30 -38.63 -19.30 12.93
N LEU A 31 -38.37 -19.70 11.68
CA LEU A 31 -37.25 -20.56 11.32
C LEU A 31 -36.31 -19.92 10.28
N HIS A 32 -36.82 -19.02 9.44
CA HIS A 32 -36.10 -18.46 8.31
C HIS A 32 -36.09 -16.93 8.41
N ASP A 33 -34.98 -16.36 8.86
CA ASP A 33 -34.77 -14.94 8.78
C ASP A 33 -34.11 -14.58 7.45
N VAL A 34 -34.76 -13.67 6.72
CA VAL A 34 -34.28 -13.17 5.43
C VAL A 34 -34.20 -11.68 5.46
N THR A 35 -33.03 -11.12 5.17
CA THR A 35 -32.85 -9.69 4.92
C THR A 35 -32.26 -9.50 3.53
N ILE A 36 -32.95 -8.72 2.71
CA ILE A 36 -32.51 -8.35 1.37
C ILE A 36 -32.33 -6.84 1.34
N LEU A 37 -31.17 -6.37 0.91
CA LEU A 37 -30.89 -4.96 0.68
C LEU A 37 -30.44 -4.77 -0.74
N VAL A 38 -31.00 -3.80 -1.44
CA VAL A 38 -30.54 -3.32 -2.74
C VAL A 38 -30.31 -1.81 -2.66
N GLY A 39 -29.31 -1.32 -3.38
CA GLY A 39 -29.01 0.10 -3.33
C GLY A 39 -28.20 0.57 -4.52
N SER A 40 -28.16 1.90 -4.62
CA SER A 40 -27.28 2.63 -5.53
C SER A 40 -26.62 3.78 -4.80
N GLU A 41 -25.41 4.12 -5.20
CA GLU A 41 -24.62 5.20 -4.66
C GLU A 41 -23.93 5.95 -5.78
N ALA A 42 -24.00 7.27 -5.74
CA ALA A 42 -23.24 8.16 -6.60
C ALA A 42 -22.34 9.05 -5.73
N TYR A 43 -21.09 9.09 -6.09
CA TYR A 43 -20.06 9.91 -5.47
C TYR A 43 -19.42 10.80 -6.52
N HIS A 44 -19.19 12.05 -6.17
CA HIS A 44 -18.49 13.00 -7.01
C HIS A 44 -17.60 13.87 -6.14
N ASN A 45 -16.38 14.06 -6.57
CA ASN A 45 -15.39 14.90 -5.92
C ASN A 45 -14.75 15.81 -6.96
N GLN A 46 -14.73 17.10 -6.67
CA GLN A 46 -14.06 18.13 -7.44
C GLN A 46 -13.10 18.84 -6.50
N TYR A 47 -11.86 19.00 -6.94
CA TYR A 47 -10.82 19.69 -6.20
C TYR A 47 -10.18 20.74 -7.11
N GLU A 48 -10.10 21.95 -6.63
CA GLU A 48 -9.42 23.06 -7.29
C GLU A 48 -8.46 23.71 -6.30
N GLU A 49 -7.27 23.99 -6.78
CA GLU A 49 -6.21 24.66 -6.04
C GLU A 49 -5.65 25.80 -6.87
N ILE A 50 -5.50 26.94 -6.24
CA ILE A 50 -4.86 28.12 -6.82
C ILE A 50 -3.74 28.55 -5.88
N ASN A 51 -2.53 28.53 -6.38
CA ASN A 51 -1.32 28.97 -5.69
C ASN A 51 -0.88 30.32 -6.22
N ALA A 52 -0.53 31.24 -5.33
CA ALA A 52 0.08 32.51 -5.68
C ALA A 52 1.31 32.77 -4.79
N LEU A 53 2.40 33.17 -5.40
CA LEU A 53 3.67 33.44 -4.72
C LEU A 53 4.17 34.85 -5.11
N THR A 54 4.59 35.59 -4.11
CA THR A 54 5.27 36.87 -4.28
C THR A 54 6.55 36.92 -3.44
N GLN A 55 7.60 37.51 -3.98
CA GLN A 55 8.92 37.60 -3.36
C GLN A 55 9.34 39.07 -3.17
N GLY A 56 10.37 39.30 -2.36
CA GLY A 56 11.01 40.60 -2.22
C GLY A 56 10.22 41.60 -1.38
N TYR A 57 9.89 41.22 -0.17
CA TYR A 57 9.26 42.13 0.79
C TYR A 57 10.25 43.07 1.45
N TYR A 58 9.82 44.29 1.74
CA TYR A 58 10.64 45.30 2.43
C TYR A 58 10.59 45.12 3.97
N SER A 59 9.63 44.37 4.50
CA SER A 59 9.44 44.08 5.91
C SER A 59 8.97 42.63 6.10
N PHE A 60 9.30 42.05 7.25
CA PHE A 60 8.73 40.75 7.69
C PHE A 60 7.58 40.91 8.69
N ASP A 61 7.17 42.15 8.98
CA ASP A 61 6.00 42.38 9.81
C ASP A 61 4.76 41.86 9.09
N PRO A 62 3.98 40.94 9.71
CA PRO A 62 2.79 40.34 9.10
C PRO A 62 1.77 41.35 8.57
N ASP A 63 1.69 42.54 9.17
CA ASP A 63 0.78 43.59 8.74
C ASP A 63 1.14 44.14 7.37
N TYR A 64 2.37 43.94 6.91
CA TYR A 64 2.88 44.45 5.62
C TYR A 64 3.18 43.34 4.63
N VAL A 65 3.03 42.06 5.00
CA VAL A 65 3.31 40.91 4.12
C VAL A 65 2.01 40.38 3.54
N ASN A 66 1.76 40.72 2.29
CA ASN A 66 0.66 40.15 1.51
C ASN A 66 1.05 40.04 0.02
N LEU A 67 0.25 39.36 -0.77
CA LEU A 67 0.56 39.10 -2.19
C LEU A 67 0.76 40.34 -3.04
N SER A 68 0.24 41.52 -2.63
CA SER A 68 0.36 42.76 -3.37
C SER A 68 1.54 43.65 -2.96
N THR A 69 2.20 43.37 -1.84
CA THR A 69 3.27 44.23 -1.28
C THR A 69 4.68 43.77 -1.60
N GLY A 70 4.85 42.59 -2.21
CA GLY A 70 6.15 42.15 -2.70
C GLY A 70 6.55 42.86 -3.98
N SER A 71 7.84 43.23 -4.08
CA SER A 71 8.43 43.90 -5.23
C SER A 71 9.12 42.97 -6.23
N GLY A 72 9.22 41.70 -5.90
CA GLY A 72 9.85 40.66 -6.72
C GLY A 72 8.89 40.03 -7.74
N THR A 73 9.32 38.90 -8.28
CA THR A 73 8.52 38.13 -9.24
C THR A 73 7.24 37.58 -8.57
N GLN A 74 6.14 37.85 -9.21
CA GLN A 74 4.84 37.26 -8.86
C GLN A 74 4.58 36.06 -9.77
N THR A 75 4.25 34.91 -9.17
CA THR A 75 3.89 33.70 -9.90
C THR A 75 2.58 33.15 -9.40
N ASN A 76 1.82 32.52 -10.28
CA ASN A 76 0.62 31.80 -9.95
C ASN A 76 0.60 30.45 -10.66
N SER A 77 -0.10 29.51 -10.09
CA SER A 77 -0.41 28.22 -10.70
C SER A 77 -1.78 27.77 -10.26
N GLY A 78 -2.44 26.97 -11.07
CA GLY A 78 -3.73 26.37 -10.73
C GLY A 78 -3.72 24.89 -11.07
N PHE A 79 -4.42 24.12 -10.26
CA PHE A 79 -4.63 22.69 -10.44
C PHE A 79 -6.10 22.37 -10.25
N TYR A 80 -6.64 21.56 -11.15
CA TYR A 80 -8.01 21.10 -11.09
C TYR A 80 -8.05 19.59 -11.27
N THR A 81 -8.81 18.89 -10.46
CA THR A 81 -9.07 17.46 -10.62
C THR A 81 -10.51 17.14 -10.27
N GLU A 82 -11.03 16.11 -10.91
CA GLU A 82 -12.39 15.65 -10.76
C GLU A 82 -12.42 14.13 -10.83
N ASP A 83 -13.13 13.48 -9.91
CA ASP A 83 -13.40 12.06 -9.97
C ASP A 83 -14.83 11.73 -9.52
N ALA A 84 -15.35 10.67 -10.11
CA ALA A 84 -16.70 10.21 -9.86
C ALA A 84 -16.76 8.69 -9.78
N LEU A 85 -17.66 8.19 -8.94
CA LEU A 85 -17.96 6.78 -8.76
C LEU A 85 -19.46 6.56 -8.76
N PHE A 86 -19.93 5.57 -9.49
CA PHE A 86 -21.30 5.11 -9.45
C PHE A 86 -21.37 3.63 -9.15
N SER A 87 -22.19 3.26 -8.17
CA SER A 87 -22.27 1.91 -7.64
C SER A 87 -23.72 1.42 -7.60
N VAL A 88 -23.90 0.15 -7.89
CA VAL A 88 -25.15 -0.59 -7.66
C VAL A 88 -24.80 -1.85 -6.88
N PHE A 89 -25.55 -2.13 -5.83
CA PHE A 89 -25.24 -3.27 -4.97
C PHE A 89 -26.49 -3.97 -4.45
N GLY A 90 -26.31 -5.24 -4.15
CA GLY A 90 -27.30 -6.06 -3.48
C GLY A 90 -26.66 -6.92 -2.39
N ARG A 91 -27.37 -7.13 -1.30
CA ARG A 91 -26.98 -7.99 -0.19
C ARG A 91 -28.15 -8.86 0.24
N LEU A 92 -27.85 -10.11 0.50
CA LEU A 92 -28.74 -11.10 1.09
C LEU A 92 -28.09 -11.60 2.38
N ASP A 93 -28.82 -11.51 3.48
CA ASP A 93 -28.51 -12.19 4.73
C ASP A 93 -29.64 -13.19 5.02
N TYR A 94 -29.24 -14.43 5.27
CA TYR A 94 -30.17 -15.52 5.54
C TYR A 94 -29.73 -16.29 6.77
N THR A 95 -30.64 -16.45 7.72
CA THR A 95 -30.41 -17.25 8.91
C THR A 95 -31.47 -18.34 9.01
N TYR A 96 -31.04 -19.60 9.19
CA TYR A 96 -31.93 -20.73 9.37
C TYR A 96 -31.79 -21.26 10.79
N LYS A 97 -32.93 -21.31 11.50
CA LYS A 97 -33.06 -21.81 12.90
C LYS A 97 -32.06 -21.15 13.86
N GLU A 98 -31.65 -19.90 13.59
CA GLU A 98 -30.61 -19.21 14.33
C GLU A 98 -29.24 -19.95 14.38
N ARG A 99 -29.09 -21.04 13.63
CA ARG A 99 -27.91 -21.91 13.62
C ARG A 99 -27.00 -21.69 12.40
N TYR A 100 -27.61 -21.60 11.24
CA TYR A 100 -26.90 -21.50 9.98
C TYR A 100 -27.08 -20.09 9.42
N LEU A 101 -25.97 -19.37 9.25
CA LEU A 101 -25.94 -18.01 8.77
C LEU A 101 -25.26 -17.99 7.39
N LEU A 102 -25.89 -17.36 6.42
CA LEU A 102 -25.34 -17.15 5.10
C LEU A 102 -25.48 -15.69 4.72
N GLY A 103 -24.40 -15.09 4.22
CA GLY A 103 -24.39 -13.75 3.67
C GLY A 103 -23.86 -13.78 2.25
N ALA A 104 -24.48 -13.01 1.35
CA ALA A 104 -24.00 -12.82 -0.01
C ALA A 104 -24.14 -11.35 -0.40
N THR A 105 -23.11 -10.77 -0.97
CA THR A 105 -23.11 -9.40 -1.49
C THR A 105 -22.56 -9.39 -2.91
N LEU A 106 -23.20 -8.64 -3.78
CA LEU A 106 -22.68 -8.34 -5.10
C LEU A 106 -22.73 -6.84 -5.31
N ARG A 107 -21.58 -6.24 -5.64
CA ARG A 107 -21.44 -4.82 -5.94
C ARG A 107 -20.84 -4.64 -7.32
N ARG A 108 -21.39 -3.72 -8.09
CA ARG A 108 -20.85 -3.26 -9.37
C ARG A 108 -20.53 -1.79 -9.25
N ASP A 109 -19.27 -1.43 -9.41
CA ASP A 109 -18.78 -0.07 -9.35
C ASP A 109 -18.29 0.39 -10.72
N ALA A 110 -18.59 1.64 -11.08
CA ALA A 110 -18.08 2.30 -12.27
C ALA A 110 -17.40 3.61 -11.86
N THR A 111 -16.16 3.82 -12.31
CA THR A 111 -15.35 4.98 -11.94
C THR A 111 -14.94 5.81 -13.16
N SER A 112 -14.71 7.11 -12.96
CA SER A 112 -14.12 7.99 -13.95
C SER A 112 -12.60 7.80 -14.12
N ARG A 113 -11.92 7.17 -13.14
CA ARG A 113 -10.45 6.97 -13.15
C ARG A 113 -9.98 5.98 -14.20
N PHE A 114 -10.85 5.07 -14.63
CA PHE A 114 -10.57 4.09 -15.67
C PHE A 114 -11.40 4.35 -16.93
N THR A 115 -10.82 4.08 -18.08
CA THR A 115 -11.51 4.26 -19.36
C THR A 115 -12.02 2.96 -19.95
N ASN A 116 -11.28 1.85 -19.79
CA ASN A 116 -11.65 0.56 -20.33
C ASN A 116 -10.96 -0.60 -19.57
N PRO A 117 -11.67 -1.40 -18.75
CA PRO A 117 -13.08 -1.23 -18.37
C PRO A 117 -13.29 -0.21 -17.25
N ARG A 118 -14.35 0.58 -17.30
CA ARG A 118 -14.72 1.53 -16.24
C ARG A 118 -15.31 0.84 -15.00
N HIS A 119 -15.87 -0.34 -15.16
CA HIS A 119 -16.62 -1.02 -14.09
C HIS A 119 -15.91 -2.29 -13.63
N GLY A 120 -16.04 -2.55 -12.33
CA GLY A 120 -15.66 -3.78 -11.67
C GLY A 120 -16.85 -4.47 -10.99
N TRP A 121 -16.73 -5.78 -10.78
CA TRP A 121 -17.67 -6.59 -10.02
C TRP A 121 -17.00 -7.15 -8.79
N PHE A 122 -17.63 -6.97 -7.65
CA PHE A 122 -17.07 -7.29 -6.35
C PHE A 122 -18.04 -8.18 -5.57
N PRO A 123 -17.98 -9.51 -5.77
CA PRO A 123 -18.75 -10.48 -5.01
C PRO A 123 -18.14 -10.72 -3.64
N ALA A 124 -18.99 -10.99 -2.64
CA ALA A 124 -18.58 -11.53 -1.35
C ALA A 124 -19.62 -12.51 -0.82
N VAL A 125 -19.14 -13.56 -0.16
CA VAL A 125 -19.97 -14.55 0.50
C VAL A 125 -19.42 -14.85 1.88
N SER A 126 -20.31 -15.15 2.83
CA SER A 126 -19.95 -15.58 4.18
C SER A 126 -20.87 -16.67 4.66
N ALA A 127 -20.34 -17.55 5.49
CA ALA A 127 -21.11 -18.59 6.16
C ALA A 127 -20.74 -18.65 7.63
N GLY A 128 -21.72 -18.96 8.48
CA GLY A 128 -21.53 -19.20 9.89
C GLY A 128 -22.39 -20.38 10.37
N TRP A 129 -21.82 -21.16 11.26
CA TRP A 129 -22.51 -22.26 11.89
C TRP A 129 -22.37 -22.16 13.41
N ARG A 130 -23.49 -21.92 14.08
CA ARG A 130 -23.57 -21.91 15.56
C ARG A 130 -23.72 -23.36 16.05
N ILE A 131 -22.59 -24.00 16.26
CA ILE A 131 -22.51 -25.42 16.66
C ILE A 131 -23.13 -25.61 18.04
N SER A 132 -22.99 -24.64 18.93
CA SER A 132 -23.58 -24.64 20.26
C SER A 132 -25.11 -24.81 20.28
N GLU A 133 -25.79 -24.40 19.20
CA GLU A 133 -27.24 -24.50 19.06
C GLU A 133 -27.73 -25.87 18.56
N GLU A 134 -26.80 -26.80 18.27
CA GLU A 134 -27.16 -28.12 17.80
C GLU A 134 -27.56 -29.06 18.95
N ALA A 135 -28.50 -29.97 18.69
CA ALA A 135 -29.04 -30.88 19.70
C ALA A 135 -27.95 -31.74 20.38
N PHE A 136 -26.88 -32.07 19.68
CA PHE A 136 -25.77 -32.83 20.27
C PHE A 136 -24.93 -32.05 21.25
N MET A 137 -25.09 -30.73 21.32
CA MET A 137 -24.37 -29.80 22.23
C MET A 137 -25.20 -29.51 23.51
N GLU A 138 -26.49 -29.86 23.58
CA GLU A 138 -27.38 -29.52 24.71
C GLU A 138 -26.87 -30.02 26.06
N GLU A 139 -26.14 -31.15 26.10
CA GLU A 139 -25.55 -31.69 27.33
C GLU A 139 -24.20 -31.04 27.70
N VAL A 140 -23.63 -30.19 26.84
CA VAL A 140 -22.30 -29.59 27.05
C VAL A 140 -22.45 -28.24 27.75
N SER A 141 -22.74 -28.24 29.02
CA SER A 141 -23.12 -27.06 29.81
C SER A 141 -21.98 -26.03 30.06
N TRP A 142 -20.76 -26.35 29.73
CA TRP A 142 -19.60 -25.45 29.90
C TRP A 142 -19.28 -24.64 28.64
N VAL A 143 -19.89 -24.95 27.51
CA VAL A 143 -19.80 -24.20 26.25
C VAL A 143 -21.07 -23.36 26.12
N ASP A 144 -20.95 -22.05 26.15
CA ASP A 144 -22.07 -21.12 25.99
C ASP A 144 -22.31 -20.78 24.51
N GLU A 145 -21.20 -20.62 23.74
CA GLU A 145 -21.25 -20.42 22.32
C GLU A 145 -20.05 -21.10 21.65
N LEU A 146 -20.32 -21.78 20.57
CA LEU A 146 -19.32 -22.32 19.65
C LEU A 146 -19.79 -22.04 18.23
N LYS A 147 -19.09 -21.16 17.55
CA LYS A 147 -19.42 -20.73 16.19
C LYS A 147 -18.23 -20.89 15.28
N LEU A 148 -18.43 -21.62 14.19
CA LEU A 148 -17.50 -21.67 13.07
C LEU A 148 -17.97 -20.66 12.02
N ARG A 149 -17.04 -19.87 11.47
CA ARG A 149 -17.36 -18.90 10.43
C ARG A 149 -16.29 -18.87 9.34
N GLY A 150 -16.70 -18.45 8.15
CA GLY A 150 -15.78 -18.25 7.04
C GLY A 150 -16.35 -17.26 6.04
N GLY A 151 -15.45 -16.62 5.31
CA GLY A 151 -15.81 -15.64 4.31
C GLY A 151 -14.83 -15.65 3.14
N TYR A 152 -15.36 -15.25 2.00
CA TYR A 152 -14.60 -14.99 0.80
C TYR A 152 -15.17 -13.74 0.13
N GLY A 153 -14.32 -12.80 -0.27
CA GLY A 153 -14.79 -11.59 -0.91
C GLY A 153 -13.72 -10.93 -1.76
N VAL A 154 -14.17 -10.26 -2.80
CA VAL A 154 -13.34 -9.46 -3.69
C VAL A 154 -13.70 -8.00 -3.49
N MET A 155 -12.71 -7.16 -3.22
CA MET A 155 -12.85 -5.71 -3.11
C MET A 155 -12.01 -5.03 -4.19
N GLY A 156 -12.57 -4.00 -4.84
CA GLY A 156 -11.86 -3.16 -5.80
C GLY A 156 -11.16 -2.00 -5.10
N ASN A 157 -9.97 -1.66 -5.57
CA ASN A 157 -9.27 -0.45 -5.18
C ASN A 157 -8.93 0.37 -6.43
N GLN A 158 -9.20 1.67 -6.37
CA GLN A 158 -8.88 2.66 -7.40
C GLN A 158 -8.01 3.81 -6.87
N ASN A 159 -7.79 3.87 -5.54
CA ASN A 159 -7.21 5.04 -4.89
C ASN A 159 -5.72 5.24 -5.21
N ASN A 160 -5.06 4.19 -5.69
CA ASN A 160 -3.65 4.25 -6.07
C ASN A 160 -3.43 4.89 -7.44
N VAL A 161 -4.49 5.29 -8.16
CA VAL A 161 -4.40 5.80 -9.53
C VAL A 161 -4.85 7.25 -9.59
N ASP A 162 -4.02 8.08 -10.19
CA ASP A 162 -4.36 9.46 -10.54
C ASP A 162 -5.57 9.47 -11.52
N PRO A 163 -6.57 10.32 -11.32
CA PRO A 163 -7.71 10.46 -12.23
C PRO A 163 -7.33 10.68 -13.70
N ALA A 164 -6.19 11.28 -13.96
CA ALA A 164 -5.67 11.53 -15.31
C ALA A 164 -4.78 10.41 -15.87
N ASN A 165 -4.65 9.26 -15.20
CA ASN A 165 -3.74 8.17 -15.60
C ASN A 165 -4.01 7.63 -17.02
N ALA A 166 -5.24 7.69 -17.48
CA ALA A 166 -5.61 7.22 -18.82
C ALA A 166 -5.04 8.08 -19.95
N PHE A 167 -4.64 9.32 -19.67
CA PHE A 167 -4.31 10.32 -20.69
C PHE A 167 -2.82 10.65 -20.70
N THR A 168 -2.26 10.69 -21.92
CA THR A 168 -0.94 11.27 -22.16
C THR A 168 -1.06 12.79 -22.08
N THR A 169 -0.26 13.42 -21.23
CA THR A 169 -0.25 14.87 -21.07
C THR A 169 1.05 15.47 -21.58
N TYR A 170 0.93 16.69 -22.05
CA TYR A 170 2.07 17.50 -22.52
C TYR A 170 2.13 18.77 -21.68
N GLY A 171 3.33 19.18 -21.33
CA GLY A 171 3.58 20.39 -20.58
C GLY A 171 4.72 21.20 -21.18
N ALA A 172 4.76 22.47 -20.86
CA ALA A 172 5.86 23.36 -21.19
C ALA A 172 6.77 23.53 -19.97
N SER A 173 8.07 23.51 -20.18
CA SER A 173 9.07 23.76 -19.14
C SER A 173 10.18 24.60 -19.71
N ARG A 174 10.43 25.77 -19.12
CA ARG A 174 11.50 26.68 -19.55
C ARG A 174 12.87 26.00 -19.54
N VAL A 175 13.09 25.05 -18.63
CA VAL A 175 14.37 24.34 -18.50
C VAL A 175 14.49 23.17 -19.47
N SER A 176 13.39 22.49 -19.81
CA SER A 176 13.43 21.20 -20.48
C SER A 176 12.82 21.19 -21.88
N SER A 177 11.95 22.17 -22.22
CA SER A 177 11.26 22.17 -23.52
C SER A 177 11.38 23.46 -24.32
N TYR A 178 11.81 24.57 -23.69
CA TYR A 178 12.03 25.80 -24.43
C TYR A 178 13.38 25.75 -25.14
N TYR A 179 13.46 26.27 -26.34
CA TYR A 179 14.69 26.30 -27.12
C TYR A 179 14.79 27.58 -27.97
N ASP A 180 16.02 27.96 -28.23
CA ASP A 180 16.33 29.09 -29.11
C ASP A 180 16.60 28.60 -30.54
N ILE A 181 15.61 28.71 -31.42
CA ILE A 181 15.66 28.23 -32.79
C ILE A 181 16.81 28.90 -33.57
N ASN A 182 17.15 30.17 -33.25
CA ASN A 182 18.13 30.94 -33.97
C ASN A 182 19.54 30.88 -33.36
N GLY A 183 19.70 30.25 -32.18
CA GLY A 183 20.99 30.14 -31.48
C GLY A 183 21.56 31.46 -30.98
N SER A 184 20.74 32.50 -30.87
CA SER A 184 21.16 33.87 -30.51
C SER A 184 20.91 34.24 -29.04
N ASN A 185 20.33 33.34 -28.24
CA ASN A 185 19.84 33.55 -26.88
C ASN A 185 18.81 34.69 -26.71
N ASN A 186 18.25 35.18 -27.80
CA ASN A 186 17.27 36.28 -27.82
C ASN A 186 15.90 35.88 -28.35
N SER A 187 15.73 34.65 -28.84
CA SER A 187 14.49 34.16 -29.45
C SER A 187 14.08 32.80 -28.89
N ILE A 188 13.90 32.75 -27.56
CA ILE A 188 13.43 31.56 -26.89
C ILE A 188 11.96 31.29 -27.28
N VAL A 189 11.73 30.15 -27.90
CA VAL A 189 10.40 29.67 -28.31
C VAL A 189 9.92 28.62 -27.33
N GLU A 190 8.67 28.75 -26.93
CA GLU A 190 8.02 27.77 -26.08
C GLU A 190 7.84 26.44 -26.82
N GLY A 191 8.37 25.39 -26.24
CA GLY A 191 8.19 24.02 -26.69
C GLY A 191 7.40 23.19 -25.69
N PHE A 192 6.87 22.07 -26.14
CA PHE A 192 6.14 21.14 -25.32
C PHE A 192 6.87 19.81 -25.27
N LEU A 193 6.89 19.21 -24.08
CA LEU A 193 7.37 17.84 -23.88
C LEU A 193 6.25 16.99 -23.31
N ARG A 194 6.35 15.69 -23.50
CA ARG A 194 5.43 14.76 -22.87
C ARG A 194 5.75 14.70 -21.37
N SER A 195 4.84 15.20 -20.55
CA SER A 195 4.99 15.22 -19.09
C SER A 195 4.55 13.92 -18.43
N ARG A 196 3.58 13.21 -19.02
CA ARG A 196 3.08 11.91 -18.58
C ARG A 196 2.76 11.02 -19.76
N ILE A 197 3.03 9.73 -19.61
CA ILE A 197 2.55 8.68 -20.50
C ILE A 197 1.22 8.18 -19.93
N GLY A 198 0.16 8.16 -20.73
CA GLY A 198 -1.14 7.66 -20.32
C GLY A 198 -1.28 6.15 -20.49
N ASN A 199 -2.08 5.52 -19.63
CA ASN A 199 -2.50 4.11 -19.75
C ASN A 199 -4.03 4.00 -19.77
N PRO A 200 -4.66 3.96 -20.96
CA PRO A 200 -6.11 3.81 -21.05
C PRO A 200 -6.61 2.40 -20.66
N ASN A 201 -5.71 1.43 -20.51
CA ASN A 201 -6.05 0.04 -20.17
C ASN A 201 -5.92 -0.26 -18.67
N ALA A 202 -5.59 0.73 -17.86
CA ALA A 202 -5.58 0.56 -16.40
C ALA A 202 -6.97 0.15 -15.92
N SER A 203 -7.01 -0.79 -14.98
CA SER A 203 -8.24 -1.35 -14.43
C SER A 203 -8.17 -1.45 -12.90
N TRP A 204 -9.24 -1.94 -12.31
CA TRP A 204 -9.35 -2.12 -10.87
C TRP A 204 -8.28 -3.07 -10.32
N GLU A 205 -7.54 -2.61 -9.33
CA GLU A 205 -6.81 -3.50 -8.42
C GLU A 205 -7.82 -4.29 -7.59
N LYS A 206 -7.59 -5.58 -7.40
CA LYS A 206 -8.47 -6.47 -6.66
C LYS A 206 -7.80 -6.99 -5.41
N ASN A 207 -8.49 -6.84 -4.29
CA ASN A 207 -8.13 -7.42 -3.01
C ASN A 207 -9.06 -8.60 -2.75
N ILE A 208 -8.54 -9.82 -2.86
CA ILE A 208 -9.26 -11.07 -2.65
C ILE A 208 -8.96 -11.52 -1.23
N ASN A 209 -10.01 -11.58 -0.39
CA ASN A 209 -9.87 -11.97 1.00
C ASN A 209 -10.60 -13.28 1.23
N ALA A 210 -9.94 -14.20 1.92
CA ALA A 210 -10.52 -15.44 2.42
C ALA A 210 -10.16 -15.58 3.90
N ASN A 211 -11.12 -15.94 4.72
CA ASN A 211 -10.88 -16.20 6.13
C ASN A 211 -11.73 -17.36 6.63
N VAL A 212 -11.21 -18.04 7.65
CA VAL A 212 -11.94 -19.00 8.46
C VAL A 212 -11.64 -18.72 9.92
N GLY A 213 -12.68 -18.71 10.76
CA GLY A 213 -12.54 -18.38 12.16
C GLY A 213 -13.47 -19.20 13.05
N ILE A 214 -13.12 -19.26 14.31
CA ILE A 214 -13.89 -19.90 15.36
C ILE A 214 -14.06 -18.92 16.52
N ASP A 215 -15.29 -18.79 17.00
CA ASP A 215 -15.65 -18.01 18.18
C ASP A 215 -16.16 -18.98 19.25
N VAL A 216 -15.60 -18.88 20.45
CA VAL A 216 -15.91 -19.78 21.58
C VAL A 216 -16.14 -18.97 22.85
N ASN A 217 -17.29 -19.13 23.47
CA ASN A 217 -17.60 -18.60 24.80
C ASN A 217 -17.78 -19.75 25.77
N LEU A 218 -17.09 -19.72 26.90
CA LEU A 218 -17.03 -20.78 27.86
C LEU A 218 -17.36 -20.31 29.28
N PHE A 219 -17.90 -21.20 30.10
CA PHE A 219 -18.08 -21.03 31.55
C PHE A 219 -18.94 -19.80 31.90
N LYS A 220 -20.09 -19.65 31.24
CA LYS A 220 -21.00 -18.50 31.36
C LYS A 220 -20.31 -17.20 30.94
N SER A 221 -19.69 -17.27 29.77
CA SER A 221 -18.93 -16.18 29.16
C SER A 221 -17.76 -15.64 29.98
N LYS A 222 -17.23 -16.45 30.91
CA LYS A 222 -16.04 -16.12 31.69
C LYS A 222 -14.75 -16.22 30.87
N LEU A 223 -14.76 -17.00 29.80
CA LEU A 223 -13.66 -17.10 28.85
C LEU A 223 -14.20 -16.97 27.43
N GLN A 224 -13.74 -15.99 26.72
CA GLN A 224 -14.08 -15.74 25.32
C GLN A 224 -12.83 -15.89 24.48
N ILE A 225 -12.87 -16.69 23.42
CA ILE A 225 -11.76 -16.94 22.50
C ILE A 225 -12.27 -16.71 21.09
N SER A 226 -11.51 -15.97 20.31
CA SER A 226 -11.69 -15.83 18.85
C SER A 226 -10.37 -16.14 18.18
N ALA A 227 -10.40 -16.99 17.16
CA ALA A 227 -9.23 -17.34 16.36
C ALA A 227 -9.60 -17.30 14.88
N ASP A 228 -8.81 -16.57 14.09
CA ASP A 228 -8.98 -16.41 12.66
C ASP A 228 -7.70 -16.76 11.92
N TYR A 229 -7.82 -17.56 10.88
CA TYR A 229 -6.82 -17.64 9.83
C TYR A 229 -7.32 -16.85 8.62
N TYR A 230 -6.50 -16.00 8.09
CA TYR A 230 -6.84 -15.20 6.92
C TYR A 230 -5.78 -15.29 5.83
N ARG A 231 -6.23 -15.12 4.60
CA ARG A 231 -5.40 -14.91 3.43
C ARG A 231 -5.98 -13.79 2.59
N LYS A 232 -5.13 -12.85 2.22
CA LYS A 232 -5.42 -11.73 1.34
C LYS A 232 -4.48 -11.78 0.15
N ASP A 233 -5.03 -11.94 -1.05
CA ASP A 233 -4.29 -11.82 -2.30
C ASP A 233 -4.63 -10.47 -2.94
N VAL A 234 -3.62 -9.70 -3.28
CA VAL A 234 -3.74 -8.46 -4.06
C VAL A 234 -3.30 -8.79 -5.47
N VAL A 235 -4.23 -8.71 -6.41
CA VAL A 235 -3.96 -8.98 -7.83
C VAL A 235 -4.28 -7.76 -8.66
N ASP A 236 -3.67 -7.69 -9.84
CA ASP A 236 -3.78 -6.50 -10.69
C ASP A 236 -3.34 -5.20 -9.96
N LEU A 237 -2.37 -5.31 -9.04
CA LEU A 237 -1.89 -4.19 -8.25
C LEU A 237 -1.38 -3.08 -9.18
N LEU A 238 -1.85 -1.88 -8.93
CA LEU A 238 -1.51 -0.70 -9.71
C LEU A 238 -0.15 -0.15 -9.25
N TYR A 239 0.83 -0.34 -10.08
CA TYR A 239 2.21 0.05 -9.85
C TYR A 239 2.68 1.04 -10.92
N ASN A 240 3.53 1.98 -10.54
CA ASN A 240 4.17 2.94 -11.43
C ASN A 240 5.61 2.48 -11.68
N PRO A 241 5.90 1.82 -12.82
CA PRO A 241 7.23 1.27 -13.11
C PRO A 241 8.23 2.38 -13.44
N GLU A 242 9.50 2.15 -13.17
CA GLU A 242 10.56 3.02 -13.64
C GLU A 242 10.62 3.02 -15.18
N LEU A 243 10.76 4.20 -15.76
CA LEU A 243 10.91 4.35 -17.20
C LEU A 243 12.38 4.27 -17.59
N THR A 244 12.64 3.68 -18.77
CA THR A 244 13.97 3.74 -19.38
C THR A 244 14.35 5.17 -19.71
N GLY A 245 15.65 5.50 -19.67
CA GLY A 245 16.14 6.84 -19.98
C GLY A 245 15.71 7.37 -21.36
N THR A 246 15.33 6.48 -22.30
CA THR A 246 14.80 6.86 -23.61
C THR A 246 13.39 7.45 -23.59
N ALA A 247 12.65 7.29 -22.48
CA ALA A 247 11.33 7.89 -22.31
C ALA A 247 11.39 9.39 -21.98
N GLY A 248 12.60 9.92 -21.69
CA GLY A 248 12.83 11.32 -21.32
C GLY A 248 12.36 11.63 -19.91
N VAL A 249 11.88 12.85 -19.70
CA VAL A 249 11.43 13.35 -18.38
C VAL A 249 9.95 13.03 -18.08
N SER A 250 9.30 12.18 -18.88
CA SER A 250 7.91 11.81 -18.66
C SER A 250 7.75 10.99 -17.39
N THR A 251 6.64 11.16 -16.69
CA THR A 251 6.25 10.24 -15.62
C THR A 251 5.60 8.98 -16.21
N ALA A 252 5.88 7.83 -15.59
CA ALA A 252 5.27 6.57 -15.96
C ALA A 252 3.76 6.54 -15.65
N PRO A 253 2.96 5.79 -16.40
CA PRO A 253 1.58 5.51 -16.01
C PRO A 253 1.54 4.45 -14.90
N TYR A 254 0.44 4.41 -14.18
CA TYR A 254 0.11 3.23 -13.38
C TYR A 254 -0.38 2.09 -14.28
N VAL A 255 0.14 0.91 -14.04
CA VAL A 255 -0.17 -0.31 -14.77
C VAL A 255 -0.49 -1.46 -13.82
N ASN A 256 -1.37 -2.37 -14.23
CA ASN A 256 -1.79 -3.53 -13.43
C ASN A 256 -0.82 -4.69 -13.68
N ILE A 257 0.25 -4.79 -12.91
CA ILE A 257 1.31 -5.78 -13.18
C ILE A 257 1.83 -6.52 -11.95
N ALA A 258 1.52 -6.08 -10.74
CA ALA A 258 2.07 -6.70 -9.56
C ALA A 258 1.02 -7.52 -8.80
N GLU A 259 1.51 -8.50 -8.06
CA GLU A 259 0.71 -9.37 -7.21
C GLU A 259 1.40 -9.57 -5.87
N MET A 260 0.62 -9.56 -4.81
CA MET A 260 1.09 -9.78 -3.45
C MET A 260 0.13 -10.68 -2.70
N LYS A 261 0.64 -11.43 -1.74
CA LYS A 261 -0.18 -12.16 -0.79
C LYS A 261 0.19 -11.81 0.65
N ASN A 262 -0.82 -11.80 1.52
CA ASN A 262 -0.67 -11.73 2.95
C ASN A 262 -1.48 -12.87 3.57
N SER A 263 -0.90 -13.57 4.54
CA SER A 263 -1.61 -14.57 5.34
C SER A 263 -1.19 -14.48 6.79
N GLY A 264 -2.06 -14.86 7.68
CA GLY A 264 -1.77 -14.75 9.10
C GLY A 264 -2.80 -15.42 9.99
N LEU A 265 -2.50 -15.39 11.28
CA LEU A 265 -3.37 -15.89 12.34
C LEU A 265 -3.61 -14.74 13.33
N ASP A 266 -4.88 -14.48 13.61
CA ASP A 266 -5.32 -13.58 14.66
C ASP A 266 -5.97 -14.40 15.78
N LEU A 267 -5.45 -14.25 16.99
CA LEU A 267 -5.96 -14.88 18.20
C LEU A 267 -6.30 -13.82 19.23
N SER A 268 -7.48 -13.90 19.82
CA SER A 268 -7.89 -13.09 20.96
C SER A 268 -8.50 -13.98 22.04
N ALA A 269 -8.08 -13.82 23.28
CA ALA A 269 -8.64 -14.51 24.42
C ALA A 269 -8.89 -13.52 25.56
N THR A 270 -10.13 -13.44 26.03
CA THR A 270 -10.53 -12.58 27.16
C THR A 270 -11.09 -13.44 28.28
N ALA A 271 -10.49 -13.29 29.46
CA ALA A 271 -10.93 -13.95 30.68
C ALA A 271 -11.48 -12.95 31.68
N TYR A 272 -12.60 -13.28 32.31
CA TYR A 272 -13.28 -12.47 33.31
C TYR A 272 -13.22 -13.17 34.68
N PHE A 273 -12.74 -12.46 35.69
CA PHE A 273 -12.57 -12.94 37.05
C PHE A 273 -13.38 -12.07 38.02
N ASP A 274 -14.24 -12.68 38.79
CA ASP A 274 -14.97 -12.05 39.88
C ASP A 274 -14.33 -12.53 41.20
N PHE A 275 -13.45 -11.74 41.79
CA PHE A 275 -12.77 -12.07 43.04
C PHE A 275 -13.66 -11.80 44.26
N THR A 276 -14.39 -10.69 44.21
CA THR A 276 -15.39 -10.29 45.23
C THR A 276 -16.56 -9.59 44.54
N SER A 277 -17.60 -9.18 45.28
CA SER A 277 -18.69 -8.36 44.75
C SER A 277 -18.17 -7.02 44.16
N ASP A 278 -17.09 -6.49 44.70
CA ASP A 278 -16.57 -5.16 44.42
C ASP A 278 -15.27 -5.20 43.60
N LEU A 279 -14.62 -6.38 43.51
CA LEU A 279 -13.37 -6.54 42.76
C LEU A 279 -13.57 -7.51 41.61
N LYS A 280 -13.56 -6.95 40.40
CA LYS A 280 -13.65 -7.67 39.14
C LYS A 280 -12.43 -7.35 38.28
N MET A 281 -11.93 -8.33 37.57
CA MET A 281 -10.82 -8.17 36.64
C MET A 281 -11.17 -8.81 35.30
N ASN A 282 -10.81 -8.16 34.22
CA ASN A 282 -10.74 -8.79 32.92
C ASN A 282 -9.32 -8.74 32.38
N THR A 283 -8.93 -9.77 31.67
CA THR A 283 -7.61 -9.85 31.02
C THR A 283 -7.82 -10.29 29.59
N THR A 284 -7.29 -9.52 28.67
CA THR A 284 -7.31 -9.84 27.23
C THR A 284 -5.89 -10.07 26.74
N LEU A 285 -5.68 -11.21 26.08
CA LEU A 285 -4.47 -11.53 25.34
C LEU A 285 -4.81 -11.50 23.84
N THR A 286 -4.03 -10.80 23.07
CA THR A 286 -4.10 -10.78 21.61
C THR A 286 -2.77 -11.22 21.02
N LEU A 287 -2.82 -12.06 19.99
CA LEU A 287 -1.66 -12.47 19.21
C LEU A 287 -2.02 -12.38 17.74
N THR A 288 -1.26 -11.59 16.99
CA THR A 288 -1.34 -11.50 15.54
C THR A 288 -0.03 -11.95 14.94
N THR A 289 -0.08 -12.87 13.99
CA THR A 289 1.04 -13.23 13.13
C THR A 289 0.67 -12.92 11.70
N PHE A 290 1.64 -12.49 10.92
CA PHE A 290 1.42 -12.26 9.49
C PHE A 290 2.70 -12.53 8.70
N GLU A 291 2.50 -12.97 7.47
CA GLU A 291 3.52 -13.13 6.46
C GLU A 291 3.04 -12.46 5.19
N ASN A 292 3.88 -11.64 4.57
CA ASN A 292 3.60 -11.07 3.26
C ASN A 292 4.65 -11.50 2.25
N GLU A 293 4.25 -11.64 1.00
CA GLU A 293 5.13 -12.06 -0.08
C GLU A 293 4.72 -11.34 -1.37
N ILE A 294 5.71 -10.86 -2.10
CA ILE A 294 5.55 -10.38 -3.47
C ILE A 294 5.51 -11.61 -4.39
N VAL A 295 4.38 -11.84 -5.04
CA VAL A 295 4.18 -13.00 -5.92
C VAL A 295 4.68 -12.70 -7.33
N ASN A 296 4.41 -11.48 -7.80
CA ASN A 296 4.81 -11.01 -9.12
C ASN A 296 5.01 -9.49 -9.08
N ILE A 297 5.92 -8.96 -9.91
CA ILE A 297 6.16 -7.52 -10.04
C ILE A 297 5.78 -7.06 -11.46
N ALA A 298 6.48 -7.58 -12.47
CA ALA A 298 6.24 -7.33 -13.90
C ALA A 298 7.00 -8.38 -14.71
N ASP A 299 6.62 -8.55 -15.98
CA ASP A 299 7.30 -9.48 -16.88
C ASP A 299 8.79 -9.14 -17.01
N GLY A 300 9.65 -10.10 -16.63
CA GLY A 300 11.09 -9.96 -16.69
C GLY A 300 11.73 -9.16 -15.57
N VAL A 301 10.93 -8.68 -14.59
CA VAL A 301 11.44 -7.95 -13.41
C VAL A 301 11.34 -8.86 -12.19
N SER A 302 12.47 -9.23 -11.63
CA SER A 302 12.53 -10.06 -10.41
C SER A 302 12.59 -9.23 -9.12
N TYR A 303 13.07 -8.00 -9.18
CA TYR A 303 13.14 -7.08 -8.04
C TYR A 303 13.23 -5.62 -8.48
N PHE A 304 12.99 -4.72 -7.53
CA PHE A 304 13.34 -3.30 -7.61
C PHE A 304 13.80 -2.78 -6.26
N ASP A 305 14.70 -1.81 -6.27
CA ASP A 305 15.23 -1.16 -5.08
C ASP A 305 14.47 0.13 -4.77
N GLN A 306 14.22 0.41 -3.48
CA GLN A 306 13.57 1.67 -3.08
C GLN A 306 14.58 2.81 -3.06
N GLU A 307 14.55 3.66 -4.07
CA GLU A 307 15.43 4.84 -4.22
C GLU A 307 15.39 5.80 -3.01
N ALA A 308 14.22 5.98 -2.39
CA ALA A 308 14.06 6.84 -1.22
C ALA A 308 14.69 6.27 0.07
N ARG A 309 15.11 5.01 0.07
CA ARG A 309 15.71 4.31 1.21
C ARG A 309 17.18 3.98 0.94
N ARG A 310 17.96 5.03 0.68
CA ARG A 310 19.41 4.90 0.44
C ARG A 310 20.21 5.21 1.68
N PHE A 311 21.28 4.45 1.86
CA PHE A 311 22.31 4.74 2.82
C PHE A 311 23.67 4.67 2.10
N ASN A 312 24.47 5.71 2.25
CA ASN A 312 25.79 5.82 1.63
C ASN A 312 25.77 5.53 0.10
N GLY A 313 24.75 6.05 -0.60
CA GLY A 313 24.61 5.91 -2.06
C GLY A 313 23.96 4.60 -2.54
N SER A 314 23.79 3.62 -1.65
CA SER A 314 23.16 2.33 -1.98
C SER A 314 21.77 2.20 -1.36
N SER A 315 20.82 1.61 -2.09
CA SER A 315 19.52 1.25 -1.53
C SER A 315 19.69 0.17 -0.47
N ILE A 316 19.01 0.31 0.66
CA ILE A 316 19.00 -0.66 1.77
C ILE A 316 17.71 -1.46 1.84
N VAL A 317 16.76 -1.18 0.95
CA VAL A 317 15.48 -1.90 0.87
C VAL A 317 15.29 -2.40 -0.55
N ARG A 318 14.99 -3.68 -0.66
CA ARG A 318 14.69 -4.35 -1.93
C ARG A 318 13.34 -5.04 -1.87
N ASN A 319 12.55 -4.83 -2.89
CA ASN A 319 11.31 -5.58 -3.13
C ASN A 319 11.59 -6.62 -4.21
N ALA A 320 11.48 -7.89 -3.87
CA ALA A 320 11.77 -8.99 -4.80
C ALA A 320 10.68 -10.06 -4.74
N VAL A 321 10.49 -10.74 -5.87
CA VAL A 321 9.56 -11.87 -5.96
C VAL A 321 10.00 -12.96 -4.98
N GLY A 322 9.05 -13.53 -4.22
CA GLY A 322 9.30 -14.53 -3.17
C GLY A 322 9.73 -13.94 -1.82
N HIS A 323 9.77 -12.61 -1.69
CA HIS A 323 10.19 -11.91 -0.48
C HIS A 323 9.12 -10.97 0.04
N SER A 324 9.27 -10.59 1.31
CA SER A 324 8.40 -9.58 1.93
C SER A 324 8.63 -8.20 1.35
N VAL A 325 7.55 -7.39 1.31
CA VAL A 325 7.65 -5.98 0.92
C VAL A 325 8.49 -5.21 1.92
N GLY A 326 9.40 -4.39 1.40
CA GLY A 326 10.22 -3.52 2.22
C GLY A 326 11.31 -4.23 3.00
N GLN A 327 11.74 -5.42 2.58
CA GLN A 327 12.76 -6.18 3.28
C GLN A 327 14.14 -5.52 3.13
N PHE A 328 14.91 -5.53 4.22
CA PHE A 328 16.26 -5.02 4.18
C PHE A 328 17.15 -5.90 3.31
N HIS A 329 17.99 -5.25 2.50
CA HIS A 329 18.92 -5.89 1.59
C HIS A 329 20.30 -5.25 1.72
N GLY A 330 21.29 -6.02 2.13
CA GLY A 330 22.62 -5.51 2.43
C GLY A 330 23.62 -6.62 2.70
N TYR A 331 24.77 -6.24 3.21
CA TYR A 331 25.83 -7.17 3.56
C TYR A 331 25.59 -7.83 4.93
N ASN A 332 25.83 -9.12 5.01
CA ASN A 332 25.78 -9.86 6.27
C ASN A 332 27.08 -9.64 7.05
N ILE A 333 26.99 -9.07 8.25
CA ILE A 333 28.13 -8.81 9.13
C ILE A 333 28.42 -10.08 9.94
N VAL A 334 29.64 -10.63 9.82
CA VAL A 334 30.08 -11.81 10.56
C VAL A 334 31.01 -11.49 11.72
N GLY A 335 31.42 -10.24 11.89
CA GLY A 335 32.27 -9.80 12.98
C GLY A 335 33.05 -8.53 12.65
N PHE A 336 34.19 -8.41 13.30
CA PHE A 336 35.17 -7.34 13.06
C PHE A 336 36.52 -7.96 12.62
N TRP A 337 37.30 -7.19 11.90
CA TRP A 337 38.70 -7.49 11.68
C TRP A 337 39.47 -7.17 12.94
N ASN A 338 40.07 -8.19 13.61
CA ASN A 338 40.66 -7.99 14.92
C ASN A 338 42.17 -7.75 14.85
N SER A 339 42.86 -8.15 13.77
CA SER A 339 44.27 -7.95 13.58
C SER A 339 44.66 -7.66 12.14
N GLN A 340 45.82 -7.11 11.92
CA GLN A 340 46.37 -6.89 10.59
C GLN A 340 46.67 -8.22 9.88
N ASP A 341 47.07 -9.24 10.60
CA ASP A 341 47.33 -10.58 10.04
C ASP A 341 46.05 -11.20 9.42
N GLU A 342 44.88 -10.98 10.05
CA GLU A 342 43.60 -11.42 9.48
C GLU A 342 43.28 -10.68 8.19
N VAL A 343 43.52 -9.36 8.15
CA VAL A 343 43.31 -8.51 6.98
C VAL A 343 44.22 -8.96 5.82
N ASP A 344 45.51 -9.14 6.11
CA ASP A 344 46.52 -9.52 5.11
C ASP A 344 46.24 -10.92 4.54
N ALA A 345 45.82 -11.86 5.38
CA ALA A 345 45.43 -13.21 4.94
C ALA A 345 44.20 -13.18 4.02
N ALA A 346 43.14 -12.39 4.36
CA ALA A 346 41.98 -12.29 3.52
C ALA A 346 42.28 -11.62 2.17
N ASN A 347 43.10 -10.56 2.15
CA ASN A 347 43.52 -9.93 0.92
C ASN A 347 44.37 -10.89 0.05
N GLN A 348 45.20 -11.73 0.65
CA GLN A 348 45.98 -12.72 -0.08
C GLN A 348 45.07 -13.81 -0.71
N GLU A 349 44.00 -14.20 -0.01
CA GLU A 349 42.97 -15.10 -0.55
C GLU A 349 42.28 -14.48 -1.75
N ALA A 350 41.84 -13.21 -1.63
CA ALA A 350 41.21 -12.44 -2.71
C ALA A 350 42.14 -12.28 -3.94
N GLN A 351 43.41 -11.94 -3.71
CA GLN A 351 44.43 -11.84 -4.76
C GLN A 351 44.64 -13.17 -5.52
N ASN A 352 44.64 -14.27 -4.79
CA ASN A 352 44.75 -15.58 -5.39
C ASN A 352 43.50 -15.99 -6.18
N ALA A 353 42.31 -15.65 -5.64
CA ALA A 353 41.03 -15.97 -6.28
C ALA A 353 40.86 -15.23 -7.61
N LEU A 354 41.18 -13.92 -7.63
CA LEU A 354 41.05 -13.07 -8.81
C LEU A 354 42.29 -13.04 -9.72
N ASN A 355 43.41 -13.64 -9.30
CA ASN A 355 44.73 -13.52 -9.95
C ASN A 355 45.13 -12.03 -10.17
N ASP A 356 44.83 -11.17 -9.18
CA ASP A 356 45.12 -9.75 -9.15
C ASP A 356 45.82 -9.39 -7.83
N LEU A 357 47.04 -8.89 -7.92
CA LEU A 357 47.85 -8.55 -6.75
C LEU A 357 47.38 -7.30 -5.99
N GLU A 358 46.47 -6.52 -6.55
CA GLU A 358 45.90 -5.36 -5.93
C GLU A 358 44.50 -5.61 -5.37
N ALA A 359 43.96 -6.84 -5.51
CA ALA A 359 42.64 -7.19 -5.01
C ALA A 359 42.59 -7.15 -3.48
N GLU A 360 41.54 -6.54 -2.96
CA GLU A 360 41.15 -6.54 -1.53
C GLU A 360 39.95 -7.43 -1.32
N TYR A 361 39.88 -8.16 -0.19
CA TYR A 361 38.73 -8.95 0.17
C TYR A 361 37.44 -8.14 0.23
N GLN A 362 37.50 -6.91 0.76
CA GLN A 362 36.39 -5.98 0.78
C GLN A 362 36.89 -4.55 0.69
N SER A 363 36.08 -3.66 0.12
CA SER A 363 36.33 -2.23 0.15
C SER A 363 36.39 -1.72 1.58
N ASP A 364 37.34 -0.81 1.88
CA ASP A 364 37.55 -0.26 3.22
C ASP A 364 37.94 -1.32 4.29
N ILE A 365 38.65 -2.38 3.89
CA ILE A 365 39.12 -3.39 4.83
C ILE A 365 40.18 -2.81 5.79
N GLY A 366 40.11 -3.19 7.07
CA GLY A 366 41.04 -2.71 8.08
C GLY A 366 40.67 -3.14 9.49
N VAL A 367 41.66 -3.15 10.40
CA VAL A 367 41.46 -3.52 11.79
C VAL A 367 40.39 -2.62 12.45
N GLY A 368 39.42 -3.24 13.12
CA GLY A 368 38.29 -2.58 13.76
C GLY A 368 37.11 -2.27 12.81
N ARG A 369 37.21 -2.56 11.53
CA ARG A 369 36.13 -2.47 10.57
C ARG A 369 35.25 -3.71 10.59
N PHE A 370 33.98 -3.60 10.11
CA PHE A 370 33.11 -4.75 9.94
C PHE A 370 33.69 -5.74 8.92
N ARG A 371 33.57 -7.02 9.24
CA ARG A 371 33.85 -8.14 8.33
C ARG A 371 32.54 -8.62 7.75
N TYR A 372 32.44 -8.57 6.43
CA TYR A 372 31.28 -9.05 5.68
C TYR A 372 31.46 -10.50 5.26
N LYS A 373 30.33 -11.19 5.07
CA LYS A 373 30.30 -12.56 4.62
C LYS A 373 30.31 -12.59 3.09
N ASP A 374 31.25 -13.32 2.52
CA ASP A 374 31.22 -13.72 1.12
C ASP A 374 30.10 -14.77 0.95
N ILE A 375 29.08 -14.41 0.18
CA ILE A 375 27.87 -15.21 -0.02
C ILE A 375 28.00 -16.10 -1.23
N ASN A 376 28.62 -15.61 -2.30
CA ASN A 376 28.78 -16.34 -3.57
C ASN A 376 30.05 -17.22 -3.60
N GLY A 377 31.00 -17.01 -2.67
CA GLY A 377 32.22 -17.79 -2.52
C GLY A 377 33.30 -17.48 -3.55
N ASP A 378 33.28 -16.24 -4.09
CA ASP A 378 34.26 -15.81 -5.09
C ASP A 378 35.55 -15.23 -4.49
N GLY A 379 35.61 -15.08 -3.15
CA GLY A 379 36.77 -14.63 -2.39
C GLY A 379 36.88 -13.12 -2.23
N VAL A 380 35.90 -12.34 -2.68
CA VAL A 380 35.84 -10.88 -2.54
C VAL A 380 34.43 -10.42 -2.19
N ILE A 381 34.30 -9.29 -1.51
CA ILE A 381 33.00 -8.70 -1.19
C ILE A 381 32.64 -7.66 -2.24
N THR A 382 31.61 -7.96 -3.00
CA THR A 382 31.04 -7.09 -4.04
C THR A 382 29.54 -6.83 -3.80
N SER A 383 28.88 -6.17 -4.73
CA SER A 383 27.41 -6.01 -4.70
C SER A 383 26.67 -7.35 -4.73
N ASP A 384 27.30 -8.41 -5.23
CA ASP A 384 26.71 -9.74 -5.39
C ASP A 384 26.63 -10.51 -4.07
N ASP A 385 27.35 -10.04 -3.03
CA ASP A 385 27.30 -10.58 -1.66
C ASP A 385 26.21 -9.91 -0.80
N ARG A 386 25.45 -9.00 -1.37
CA ARG A 386 24.30 -8.44 -0.68
C ARG A 386 23.16 -9.45 -0.67
N THR A 387 22.55 -9.62 0.49
CA THR A 387 21.45 -10.58 0.70
C THR A 387 20.33 -9.94 1.51
N PHE A 388 19.17 -10.61 1.56
CA PHE A 388 18.09 -10.21 2.43
C PHE A 388 18.47 -10.46 3.90
N LEU A 389 18.22 -9.43 4.73
CA LEU A 389 18.52 -9.41 6.15
C LEU A 389 17.22 -9.50 6.96
N GLY A 390 17.15 -10.42 7.92
CA GLY A 390 15.99 -10.62 8.81
C GLY A 390 15.47 -12.02 8.83
#